data_21f10fc05fa5df4bb81c9faa6ce2e3dd
#
_entry.id   21f10fc05fa5df4bb81c9faa6ce2e3dd
#
_cell.length_a   1.000
_cell.length_b   1.000
_cell.length_c   1.000
_cell.angle_alpha   90.00
_cell.angle_beta   90.00
_cell.angle_gamma   90.00
#
_symmetry.space_group_name_H-M   'P 1'
#
loop_
_entity.id
_entity.type
_entity.pdbx_description
1 polymer ?
#
loop_
_entity_poly.entity_id
_entity_poly.type
_entity_poly.pdbx_seq_one_letter_code
_entity_poly.pdbx_strand_id
1 'polypeptide(L)'
;MKISCCIPGGSFMPQGEKEVPMSSYDRLTEGCRVMRELGYDAAEATVGLIMALTDDEVSALQAAHRAGEFSLDACNSFIPGHLPIITDEKGTAALYDFVDRAISRMASLGIRYVVFGSGFVRRIPEDCDRAAAEAQIDAFICQVDACCEKYGMICVIEPLNKAETNWCNTVAEGAAVVRRLNLKNVKLLADGYHMSREGESYDVLAENRDILLHCHIASSDRKIPGTTEYEGGFLDTLKEIGYNGIVTVECGFGDFREEAKIAAEWLRAKLA
;
A
#
# COMPACT_ATOMS: atom_id res chain seq x y z
N MET A 1 2.85 -5.75 -16.69
CA MET A 1 2.39 -5.29 -15.36
C MET A 1 1.20 -6.14 -14.90
N LYS A 2 1.11 -6.41 -13.60
CA LYS A 2 -0.09 -6.97 -12.97
C LYS A 2 -1.00 -5.86 -12.49
N ILE A 3 -2.31 -6.10 -12.41
CA ILE A 3 -3.26 -5.18 -11.80
C ILE A 3 -3.82 -5.75 -10.50
N SER A 4 -3.98 -4.87 -9.52
CA SER A 4 -4.52 -5.17 -8.19
C SER A 4 -5.54 -4.10 -7.78
N CYS A 5 -6.29 -4.37 -6.73
CA CYS A 5 -7.19 -3.38 -6.15
C CYS A 5 -7.21 -3.53 -4.62
N CYS A 6 -7.28 -2.42 -3.93
CA CYS A 6 -7.47 -2.41 -2.49
C CYS A 6 -8.84 -2.97 -2.11
N ILE A 7 -8.86 -3.91 -1.17
CA ILE A 7 -10.10 -4.39 -0.56
C ILE A 7 -10.76 -3.22 0.18
N PRO A 8 -12.01 -2.86 -0.13
CA PRO A 8 -12.64 -1.69 0.46
C PRO A 8 -12.81 -1.85 1.97
N GLY A 9 -12.59 -0.78 2.71
CA GLY A 9 -12.90 -0.71 4.13
C GLY A 9 -14.41 -0.71 4.43
N GLY A 10 -15.22 -0.32 3.43
CA GLY A 10 -16.67 -0.32 3.45
C GLY A 10 -17.29 -1.57 2.85
N SER A 11 -18.47 -1.39 2.24
CA SER A 11 -19.29 -2.47 1.69
C SER A 11 -18.81 -2.97 0.31
N PHE A 12 -18.98 -4.28 0.06
CA PHE A 12 -18.97 -4.85 -1.28
C PHE A 12 -20.34 -4.76 -1.98
N MET A 13 -21.34 -4.25 -1.27
CA MET A 13 -22.71 -4.10 -1.76
C MET A 13 -22.87 -2.78 -2.52
N PRO A 14 -23.83 -2.68 -3.44
CA PRO A 14 -24.21 -1.44 -4.06
C PRO A 14 -24.59 -0.37 -3.03
N GLN A 15 -24.35 0.89 -3.38
CA GLN A 15 -24.66 2.02 -2.52
C GLN A 15 -26.15 2.02 -2.13
N GLY A 16 -26.43 2.09 -0.82
CA GLY A 16 -27.78 2.07 -0.26
C GLY A 16 -28.30 0.71 0.20
N GLU A 17 -27.61 -0.38 -0.11
CA GLU A 17 -27.90 -1.68 0.47
C GLU A 17 -27.25 -1.84 1.85
N LYS A 18 -27.96 -2.54 2.77
CA LYS A 18 -27.39 -2.79 4.11
C LYS A 18 -26.23 -3.75 4.02
N GLU A 19 -25.05 -3.28 4.39
CA GLU A 19 -23.91 -4.16 4.62
C GLU A 19 -24.18 -5.09 5.80
N VAL A 20 -23.95 -6.39 5.58
CA VAL A 20 -23.84 -7.34 6.68
C VAL A 20 -22.44 -7.18 7.27
N PRO A 21 -22.30 -6.94 8.59
CA PRO A 21 -20.98 -6.87 9.22
C PRO A 21 -20.19 -8.15 8.91
N MET A 22 -19.00 -7.97 8.35
CA MET A 22 -18.09 -9.07 8.01
C MET A 22 -16.94 -9.11 9.01
N SER A 23 -16.53 -10.34 9.39
CA SER A 23 -15.27 -10.54 10.09
C SER A 23 -14.09 -10.15 9.19
N SER A 24 -12.90 -9.95 9.76
CA SER A 24 -11.70 -9.71 8.96
C SER A 24 -11.40 -10.89 8.04
N TYR A 25 -11.62 -12.12 8.50
CA TYR A 25 -11.47 -13.32 7.70
C TYR A 25 -12.42 -13.34 6.49
N ASP A 26 -13.71 -13.10 6.72
CA ASP A 26 -14.70 -13.08 5.64
C ASP A 26 -14.42 -11.96 4.65
N ARG A 27 -14.01 -10.77 5.13
CA ARG A 27 -13.66 -9.65 4.27
C ARG A 27 -12.46 -9.94 3.37
N LEU A 28 -11.44 -10.59 3.90
CA LEU A 28 -10.26 -10.98 3.12
C LEU A 28 -10.58 -12.06 2.09
N THR A 29 -11.33 -13.08 2.48
CA THR A 29 -11.72 -14.18 1.56
C THR A 29 -12.67 -13.70 0.47
N GLU A 30 -13.70 -12.95 0.84
CA GLU A 30 -14.64 -12.36 -0.12
C GLU A 30 -13.94 -11.34 -1.03
N GLY A 31 -13.08 -10.48 -0.46
CA GLY A 31 -12.30 -9.51 -1.23
C GLY A 31 -11.46 -10.18 -2.31
N CYS A 32 -10.67 -11.18 -1.96
CA CYS A 32 -9.86 -11.92 -2.93
C CYS A 32 -10.72 -12.62 -4.00
N ARG A 33 -11.89 -13.16 -3.61
CA ARG A 33 -12.84 -13.78 -4.55
C ARG A 33 -13.38 -12.75 -5.54
N VAL A 34 -13.88 -11.64 -5.04
CA VAL A 34 -14.46 -10.55 -5.84
C VAL A 34 -13.41 -9.97 -6.79
N MET A 35 -12.17 -9.69 -6.32
CA MET A 35 -11.12 -9.16 -7.19
C MET A 35 -10.82 -10.08 -8.36
N ARG A 36 -10.75 -11.38 -8.12
CA ARG A 36 -10.55 -12.38 -9.18
C ARG A 36 -11.71 -12.39 -10.18
N GLU A 37 -12.96 -12.32 -9.72
CA GLU A 37 -14.15 -12.24 -10.57
C GLU A 37 -14.19 -10.99 -11.44
N LEU A 38 -13.68 -9.85 -10.90
CA LEU A 38 -13.60 -8.60 -11.61
C LEU A 38 -12.37 -8.50 -12.55
N GLY A 39 -11.52 -9.54 -12.60
CA GLY A 39 -10.41 -9.62 -13.52
C GLY A 39 -9.10 -9.02 -13.02
N TYR A 40 -8.94 -8.79 -11.72
CA TYR A 40 -7.66 -8.43 -11.11
C TYR A 40 -6.75 -9.64 -10.92
N ASP A 41 -5.44 -9.43 -10.97
CA ASP A 41 -4.44 -10.49 -10.76
C ASP A 41 -4.22 -10.78 -9.27
N ALA A 42 -4.47 -9.77 -8.41
CA ALA A 42 -4.33 -9.86 -6.97
C ALA A 42 -5.23 -8.84 -6.25
N ALA A 43 -5.20 -8.88 -4.93
CA ALA A 43 -5.80 -7.88 -4.06
C ALA A 43 -4.75 -7.28 -3.12
N GLU A 44 -5.04 -6.11 -2.59
CA GLU A 44 -4.31 -5.47 -1.50
C GLU A 44 -5.24 -5.23 -0.32
N ALA A 45 -4.76 -5.44 0.90
CA ALA A 45 -5.55 -5.29 2.12
C ALA A 45 -4.88 -4.34 3.11
N THR A 46 -5.61 -3.87 4.11
CA THR A 46 -4.97 -3.16 5.23
C THR A 46 -4.29 -4.13 6.18
N VAL A 47 -3.16 -3.74 6.77
CA VAL A 47 -2.49 -4.52 7.82
C VAL A 47 -3.42 -4.77 9.01
N GLY A 48 -4.33 -3.82 9.29
CA GLY A 48 -5.33 -3.97 10.36
C GLY A 48 -6.21 -5.22 10.18
N LEU A 49 -6.64 -5.56 8.96
CA LEU A 49 -7.40 -6.79 8.69
C LEU A 49 -6.57 -8.05 9.01
N ILE A 50 -5.30 -8.04 8.63
CA ILE A 50 -4.40 -9.18 8.90
C ILE A 50 -4.14 -9.34 10.41
N MET A 51 -3.97 -8.24 11.13
CA MET A 51 -3.70 -8.27 12.57
C MET A 51 -4.90 -8.64 13.43
N ALA A 52 -6.12 -8.48 12.90
CA ALA A 52 -7.36 -8.85 13.57
C ALA A 52 -7.71 -10.35 13.46
N LEU A 53 -7.02 -11.11 12.61
CA LEU A 53 -7.25 -12.54 12.44
C LEU A 53 -6.85 -13.32 13.70
N THR A 54 -7.61 -14.36 14.02
CA THR A 54 -7.19 -15.41 14.97
C THR A 54 -6.13 -16.32 14.35
N ASP A 55 -5.43 -17.10 15.14
CA ASP A 55 -4.41 -18.04 14.64
C ASP A 55 -5.01 -19.17 13.79
N ASP A 56 -6.24 -19.60 14.12
CA ASP A 56 -6.99 -20.59 13.31
C ASP A 56 -7.36 -20.00 11.93
N GLU A 57 -7.81 -18.74 11.86
CA GLU A 57 -8.10 -18.04 10.62
C GLU A 57 -6.84 -17.83 9.77
N VAL A 58 -5.71 -17.48 10.39
CA VAL A 58 -4.42 -17.41 9.69
C VAL A 58 -4.05 -18.78 9.11
N SER A 59 -4.22 -19.86 9.86
CA SER A 59 -3.94 -21.22 9.40
C SER A 59 -4.84 -21.61 8.22
N ALA A 60 -6.11 -21.23 8.25
CA ALA A 60 -7.06 -21.43 7.15
C ALA A 60 -6.64 -20.64 5.89
N LEU A 61 -6.27 -19.37 6.02
CA LEU A 61 -5.80 -18.55 4.89
C LEU A 61 -4.47 -19.07 4.32
N GLN A 62 -3.56 -19.58 5.15
CA GLN A 62 -2.35 -20.24 4.67
C GLN A 62 -2.65 -21.48 3.83
N ALA A 63 -3.66 -22.28 4.21
CA ALA A 63 -4.10 -23.42 3.44
C ALA A 63 -4.72 -22.97 2.10
N ALA A 64 -5.58 -21.96 2.12
CA ALA A 64 -6.18 -21.38 0.92
C ALA A 64 -5.12 -20.77 -0.02
N HIS A 65 -4.10 -20.10 0.53
CA HIS A 65 -2.96 -19.58 -0.25
C HIS A 65 -2.22 -20.72 -0.98
N ARG A 66 -1.88 -21.80 -0.26
CA ARG A 66 -1.22 -22.97 -0.87
C ARG A 66 -2.08 -23.64 -1.94
N ALA A 67 -3.40 -23.59 -1.82
CA ALA A 67 -4.35 -24.10 -2.82
C ALA A 67 -4.55 -23.14 -4.01
N GLY A 68 -3.99 -21.92 -3.98
CA GLY A 68 -4.21 -20.90 -5.00
C GLY A 68 -5.59 -20.22 -4.93
N GLU A 69 -6.29 -20.39 -3.82
CA GLU A 69 -7.64 -19.83 -3.60
C GLU A 69 -7.59 -18.45 -2.93
N PHE A 70 -6.47 -18.08 -2.31
CA PHE A 70 -6.23 -16.81 -1.64
C PHE A 70 -4.94 -16.19 -2.15
N SER A 71 -4.99 -14.91 -2.57
CA SER A 71 -3.82 -14.16 -3.04
C SER A 71 -3.93 -12.70 -2.67
N LEU A 72 -3.03 -12.27 -1.80
CA LEU A 72 -2.73 -10.86 -1.53
C LEU A 72 -1.28 -10.62 -1.91
N ASP A 73 -1.01 -9.59 -2.71
CA ASP A 73 0.37 -9.23 -3.07
C ASP A 73 0.96 -8.18 -2.12
N ALA A 74 0.11 -7.31 -1.55
CA ALA A 74 0.54 -6.22 -0.68
C ALA A 74 -0.45 -5.96 0.47
N CYS A 75 0.05 -5.29 1.51
CA CYS A 75 -0.78 -4.68 2.54
C CYS A 75 -0.38 -3.24 2.79
N ASN A 76 -1.38 -2.34 2.82
CA ASN A 76 -1.24 -0.92 3.15
C ASN A 76 -1.66 -0.59 4.59
N SER A 77 -1.72 0.71 4.91
CA SER A 77 -2.07 1.19 6.26
C SER A 77 -1.26 0.48 7.36
N PHE A 78 0.07 0.41 7.14
CA PHE A 78 0.98 -0.44 7.90
C PHE A 78 0.89 -0.23 9.41
N ILE A 79 1.05 1.03 9.86
CA ILE A 79 1.13 1.34 11.28
C ILE A 79 -0.20 1.93 11.76
N PRO A 80 -0.81 1.36 12.81
CA PRO A 80 -2.07 1.87 13.34
C PRO A 80 -1.86 3.21 14.08
N GLY A 81 -2.87 4.08 14.04
CA GLY A 81 -2.80 5.46 14.53
C GLY A 81 -2.41 5.64 16.00
N HIS A 82 -2.53 4.60 16.82
CA HIS A 82 -2.14 4.64 18.24
C HIS A 82 -0.67 4.30 18.50
N LEU A 83 0.12 4.01 17.46
CA LEU A 83 1.56 3.73 17.52
C LEU A 83 2.33 4.79 16.71
N PRO A 84 2.50 6.03 17.22
CA PRO A 84 3.26 7.05 16.52
C PRO A 84 4.74 6.66 16.42
N ILE A 85 5.39 7.02 15.31
CA ILE A 85 6.81 6.72 15.08
C ILE A 85 7.68 7.65 15.92
N ILE A 86 7.27 8.91 16.05
CA ILE A 86 7.98 9.90 16.88
C ILE A 86 7.44 9.79 18.30
N THR A 87 8.21 9.12 19.17
CA THR A 87 7.75 8.69 20.49
C THR A 87 8.94 8.46 21.45
N ASP A 88 8.65 8.13 22.70
CA ASP A 88 9.66 7.75 23.70
C ASP A 88 10.13 6.27 23.54
N GLU A 89 11.07 5.84 24.36
CA GLU A 89 11.62 4.48 24.35
C GLU A 89 10.54 3.40 24.50
N LYS A 90 9.55 3.63 25.37
CA LYS A 90 8.47 2.67 25.60
C LYS A 90 7.55 2.55 24.38
N GLY A 91 7.21 3.67 23.78
CA GLY A 91 6.44 3.71 22.53
C GLY A 91 7.20 3.04 21.39
N THR A 92 8.50 3.30 21.28
CA THR A 92 9.38 2.67 20.27
C THR A 92 9.40 1.14 20.43
N ALA A 93 9.53 0.62 21.65
CA ALA A 93 9.50 -0.82 21.92
C ALA A 93 8.17 -1.46 21.50
N ALA A 94 7.05 -0.82 21.82
CA ALA A 94 5.71 -1.29 21.43
C ALA A 94 5.52 -1.25 19.90
N LEU A 95 6.02 -0.22 19.23
CA LEU A 95 5.99 -0.09 17.78
C LEU A 95 6.80 -1.21 17.10
N TYR A 96 8.02 -1.49 17.58
CA TYR A 96 8.89 -2.52 17.00
C TYR A 96 8.34 -3.93 17.22
N ASP A 97 7.72 -4.22 18.37
CA ASP A 97 7.00 -5.46 18.62
C ASP A 97 5.82 -5.64 17.64
N PHE A 98 5.06 -4.57 17.40
CA PHE A 98 4.00 -4.58 16.40
C PHE A 98 4.54 -4.86 14.99
N VAL A 99 5.63 -4.21 14.58
CA VAL A 99 6.26 -4.38 13.26
C VAL A 99 6.69 -5.83 13.05
N ASP A 100 7.38 -6.45 14.00
CA ASP A 100 7.83 -7.85 13.89
C ASP A 100 6.64 -8.81 13.74
N ARG A 101 5.59 -8.64 14.56
CA ARG A 101 4.39 -9.47 14.48
C ARG A 101 3.62 -9.27 13.17
N ALA A 102 3.46 -8.02 12.72
CA ALA A 102 2.72 -7.72 11.50
C ALA A 102 3.44 -8.28 10.26
N ILE A 103 4.75 -8.05 10.12
CA ILE A 103 5.54 -8.55 9.00
C ILE A 103 5.58 -10.09 9.02
N SER A 104 5.80 -10.71 10.17
CA SER A 104 5.76 -12.17 10.32
C SER A 104 4.42 -12.76 9.86
N ARG A 105 3.32 -12.18 10.30
CA ARG A 105 1.97 -12.66 9.96
C ARG A 105 1.67 -12.49 8.47
N MET A 106 1.98 -11.34 7.88
CA MET A 106 1.83 -11.11 6.44
C MET A 106 2.68 -12.08 5.60
N ALA A 107 3.95 -12.25 5.96
CA ALA A 107 4.84 -13.19 5.28
C ALA A 107 4.32 -14.63 5.31
N SER A 108 3.73 -15.06 6.44
CA SER A 108 3.16 -16.39 6.60
C SER A 108 1.97 -16.66 5.68
N LEU A 109 1.31 -15.60 5.18
CA LEU A 109 0.22 -15.63 4.22
C LEU A 109 0.69 -15.48 2.75
N GLY A 110 2.01 -15.44 2.50
CA GLY A 110 2.58 -15.27 1.16
C GLY A 110 2.54 -13.83 0.64
N ILE A 111 2.24 -12.85 1.48
CA ILE A 111 2.21 -11.43 1.11
C ILE A 111 3.65 -10.96 0.93
N ARG A 112 3.89 -10.23 -0.16
CA ARG A 112 5.23 -9.83 -0.58
C ARG A 112 5.60 -8.42 -0.15
N TYR A 113 4.65 -7.49 -0.21
CA TYR A 113 4.89 -6.08 0.03
C TYR A 113 4.12 -5.57 1.24
N VAL A 114 4.78 -4.70 2.02
CA VAL A 114 4.11 -3.85 3.00
C VAL A 114 4.31 -2.39 2.59
N VAL A 115 3.20 -1.65 2.48
CA VAL A 115 3.19 -0.24 2.06
C VAL A 115 3.30 0.66 3.29
N PHE A 116 4.39 1.41 3.36
CA PHE A 116 4.59 2.44 4.39
C PHE A 116 4.09 3.79 3.89
N GLY A 117 2.75 3.94 3.84
CA GLY A 117 2.02 5.18 3.64
C GLY A 117 1.74 5.88 4.97
N SER A 118 0.94 5.31 5.84
CA SER A 118 0.67 5.66 7.27
C SER A 118 0.93 7.13 7.68
N GLY A 119 0.34 8.10 6.95
CA GLY A 119 0.71 9.52 7.02
C GLY A 119 0.57 10.14 8.41
N PHE A 120 -0.47 9.77 9.17
CA PHE A 120 -0.72 10.30 10.51
C PHE A 120 0.40 9.96 11.50
N VAL A 121 0.88 8.71 11.51
CA VAL A 121 1.86 8.24 12.52
C VAL A 121 3.29 8.69 12.25
N ARG A 122 3.59 9.11 11.02
CA ARG A 122 4.90 9.65 10.61
C ARG A 122 4.91 11.17 10.51
N ARG A 123 3.79 11.84 10.82
CA ARG A 123 3.72 13.30 10.85
C ARG A 123 4.64 13.82 11.95
N ILE A 124 5.52 14.74 11.59
CA ILE A 124 6.44 15.40 12.55
C ILE A 124 5.66 16.49 13.27
N PRO A 125 5.55 16.44 14.64
CA PRO A 125 4.92 17.50 15.41
C PRO A 125 5.64 18.85 15.25
N GLU A 126 4.89 19.95 15.28
CA GLU A 126 5.43 21.29 15.05
C GLU A 126 6.42 21.74 16.15
N ASP A 127 6.26 21.22 17.35
CA ASP A 127 7.07 21.50 18.54
C ASP A 127 8.32 20.61 18.69
N CYS A 128 8.49 19.64 17.77
CA CYS A 128 9.63 18.73 17.78
C CYS A 128 10.83 19.30 17.00
N ASP A 129 12.05 18.97 17.45
CA ASP A 129 13.23 19.11 16.62
C ASP A 129 13.10 18.20 15.38
N ARG A 130 13.05 18.82 14.20
CA ARG A 130 12.80 18.08 12.94
C ARG A 130 13.89 17.06 12.64
N ALA A 131 15.16 17.38 12.91
CA ALA A 131 16.26 16.46 12.65
C ALA A 131 16.23 15.25 13.58
N ALA A 132 15.86 15.46 14.86
CA ALA A 132 15.65 14.35 15.79
C ALA A 132 14.44 13.47 15.42
N ALA A 133 13.36 14.09 14.97
CA ALA A 133 12.19 13.35 14.50
C ALA A 133 12.49 12.53 13.22
N GLU A 134 13.19 13.09 12.26
CA GLU A 134 13.64 12.39 11.05
C GLU A 134 14.58 11.23 11.40
N ALA A 135 15.46 11.38 12.38
CA ALA A 135 16.31 10.28 12.85
C ALA A 135 15.50 9.12 13.48
N GLN A 136 14.38 9.41 14.16
CA GLN A 136 13.49 8.37 14.66
C GLN A 136 12.77 7.63 13.51
N ILE A 137 12.34 8.36 12.47
CA ILE A 137 11.75 7.75 11.27
C ILE A 137 12.78 6.86 10.55
N ASP A 138 14.02 7.33 10.43
CA ASP A 138 15.10 6.52 9.83
C ASP A 138 15.37 5.24 10.63
N ALA A 139 15.44 5.34 11.96
CA ALA A 139 15.62 4.19 12.85
C ALA A 139 14.45 3.19 12.71
N PHE A 140 13.21 3.70 12.61
CA PHE A 140 12.04 2.88 12.34
C PHE A 140 12.16 2.14 11.00
N ILE A 141 12.55 2.82 9.91
CA ILE A 141 12.72 2.21 8.59
C ILE A 141 13.81 1.13 8.62
N CYS A 142 14.91 1.35 9.35
CA CYS A 142 15.95 0.34 9.55
C CYS A 142 15.41 -0.89 10.28
N GLN A 143 14.57 -0.71 11.30
CA GLN A 143 13.92 -1.83 11.99
C GLN A 143 12.96 -2.59 11.07
N VAL A 144 12.21 -1.89 10.23
CA VAL A 144 11.35 -2.52 9.20
C VAL A 144 12.17 -3.35 8.22
N ASP A 145 13.31 -2.83 7.74
CA ASP A 145 14.22 -3.57 6.86
C ASP A 145 14.72 -4.87 7.49
N ALA A 146 15.13 -4.81 8.76
CA ALA A 146 15.58 -5.99 9.51
C ALA A 146 14.47 -7.05 9.63
N CYS A 147 13.23 -6.65 9.90
CA CYS A 147 12.09 -7.56 9.90
C CYS A 147 11.78 -8.10 8.51
N CYS A 148 11.85 -7.26 7.48
CA CYS A 148 11.67 -7.69 6.09
C CYS A 148 12.75 -8.71 5.67
N GLU A 149 14.00 -8.52 6.03
CA GLU A 149 15.08 -9.49 5.80
C GLU A 149 14.80 -10.82 6.50
N LYS A 150 14.36 -10.77 7.74
CA LYS A 150 14.05 -11.97 8.57
C LYS A 150 12.94 -12.82 7.96
N TYR A 151 11.92 -12.19 7.39
CA TYR A 151 10.70 -12.86 6.92
C TYR A 151 10.54 -12.92 5.40
N GLY A 152 11.48 -12.34 4.64
CA GLY A 152 11.45 -12.38 3.17
C GLY A 152 10.44 -11.43 2.54
N MET A 153 10.14 -10.30 3.17
CA MET A 153 9.24 -9.25 2.65
C MET A 153 10.01 -8.03 2.14
N ILE A 154 9.29 -7.13 1.50
CA ILE A 154 9.79 -5.84 1.04
C ILE A 154 8.85 -4.75 1.55
N CYS A 155 9.42 -3.71 2.18
CA CYS A 155 8.71 -2.48 2.50
C CYS A 155 8.83 -1.51 1.32
N VAL A 156 7.72 -0.91 0.92
CA VAL A 156 7.71 0.16 -0.07
C VAL A 156 7.28 1.47 0.59
N ILE A 157 8.14 2.49 0.55
CA ILE A 157 7.82 3.82 1.05
C ILE A 157 6.89 4.49 0.06
N GLU A 158 5.74 4.93 0.53
CA GLU A 158 4.76 5.67 -0.23
C GLU A 158 4.81 7.15 0.17
N PRO A 159 5.24 8.05 -0.72
CA PRO A 159 5.09 9.48 -0.52
C PRO A 159 3.61 9.87 -0.57
N LEU A 160 3.17 10.67 0.41
CA LEU A 160 1.78 11.14 0.51
C LEU A 160 1.74 12.66 0.34
N ASN A 161 0.68 13.19 -0.25
CA ASN A 161 0.51 14.62 -0.42
C ASN A 161 0.54 15.40 0.92
N LYS A 162 0.85 16.70 0.86
CA LYS A 162 1.03 17.57 2.04
C LYS A 162 -0.21 17.73 2.91
N ALA A 163 -1.40 17.43 2.40
CA ALA A 163 -2.61 17.44 3.23
C ALA A 163 -2.63 16.26 4.23
N GLU A 164 -1.99 15.15 3.89
CA GLU A 164 -2.00 13.93 4.69
C GLU A 164 -0.81 13.81 5.65
N THR A 165 0.36 14.36 5.28
CA THR A 165 1.55 14.34 6.13
C THR A 165 2.48 15.52 5.82
N ASN A 166 3.48 15.77 6.67
CA ASN A 166 4.53 16.78 6.45
C ASN A 166 5.92 16.15 6.31
N TRP A 167 5.98 14.84 6.02
CA TRP A 167 7.22 14.11 5.79
C TRP A 167 7.06 13.21 4.55
N CYS A 168 8.00 13.31 3.61
CA CYS A 168 8.05 12.51 2.38
C CYS A 168 6.78 12.69 1.52
N ASN A 169 6.72 13.84 0.82
CA ASN A 169 5.54 14.27 0.09
C ASN A 169 5.61 14.04 -1.43
N THR A 170 6.80 13.75 -1.97
CA THR A 170 7.00 13.51 -3.39
C THR A 170 7.76 12.20 -3.62
N VAL A 171 7.60 11.61 -4.81
CA VAL A 171 8.36 10.42 -5.24
C VAL A 171 9.86 10.72 -5.19
N ALA A 172 10.28 11.93 -5.55
CA ALA A 172 11.67 12.36 -5.44
C ALA A 172 12.18 12.34 -3.98
N GLU A 173 11.37 12.81 -3.01
CA GLU A 173 11.72 12.75 -1.59
C GLU A 173 11.80 11.30 -1.08
N GLY A 174 10.84 10.45 -1.46
CA GLY A 174 10.86 9.03 -1.14
C GLY A 174 12.08 8.30 -1.71
N ALA A 175 12.44 8.60 -2.95
CA ALA A 175 13.65 8.08 -3.59
C ALA A 175 14.91 8.53 -2.87
N ALA A 176 14.98 9.79 -2.42
CA ALA A 176 16.10 10.30 -1.64
C ALA A 176 16.26 9.53 -0.31
N VAL A 177 15.17 9.22 0.39
CA VAL A 177 15.20 8.40 1.61
C VAL A 177 15.70 6.98 1.31
N VAL A 178 15.14 6.31 0.29
CA VAL A 178 15.54 4.94 -0.10
C VAL A 178 17.02 4.88 -0.45
N ARG A 179 17.52 5.84 -1.24
CA ARG A 179 18.93 5.88 -1.65
C ARG A 179 19.87 6.24 -0.49
N ARG A 180 19.49 7.18 0.37
CA ARG A 180 20.29 7.59 1.53
C ARG A 180 20.45 6.47 2.54
N LEU A 181 19.36 5.75 2.87
CA LEU A 181 19.41 4.64 3.80
C LEU A 181 20.03 3.39 3.17
N ASN A 182 19.95 3.24 1.85
CA ASN A 182 20.53 2.15 1.06
C ASN A 182 20.26 0.74 1.64
N LEU A 183 19.03 0.53 2.10
CA LEU A 183 18.57 -0.72 2.72
C LEU A 183 18.16 -1.73 1.64
N LYS A 184 18.34 -3.01 1.95
CA LYS A 184 18.11 -4.10 1.00
C LYS A 184 16.62 -4.26 0.65
N ASN A 185 15.78 -4.26 1.67
CA ASN A 185 14.36 -4.62 1.56
C ASN A 185 13.43 -3.39 1.67
N VAL A 186 13.99 -2.17 1.53
CA VAL A 186 13.21 -0.93 1.48
C VAL A 186 13.31 -0.35 0.08
N LYS A 187 12.15 -0.13 -0.55
CA LYS A 187 12.02 0.33 -1.92
C LYS A 187 10.96 1.43 -2.01
N LEU A 188 10.63 1.86 -3.21
CA LEU A 188 9.76 3.00 -3.49
C LEU A 188 8.41 2.53 -4.04
N LEU A 189 7.35 3.21 -3.61
CA LEU A 189 6.04 3.21 -4.23
C LEU A 189 5.77 4.58 -4.85
N ALA A 190 5.15 4.62 -6.01
CA ALA A 190 4.58 5.83 -6.60
C ALA A 190 3.05 5.71 -6.64
N ASP A 191 2.37 6.69 -6.07
CA ASP A 191 0.92 6.81 -6.15
C ASP A 191 0.55 7.99 -7.07
N GLY A 192 -0.12 7.68 -8.19
CA GLY A 192 -0.56 8.68 -9.16
C GLY A 192 -1.47 9.75 -8.57
N TYR A 193 -2.32 9.42 -7.59
CA TYR A 193 -3.13 10.42 -6.89
C TYR A 193 -2.27 11.41 -6.12
N HIS A 194 -1.34 10.92 -5.28
CA HIS A 194 -0.47 11.80 -4.49
C HIS A 194 0.45 12.65 -5.36
N MET A 195 1.00 12.07 -6.43
CA MET A 195 1.78 12.82 -7.44
C MET A 195 0.96 13.94 -8.07
N SER A 196 -0.30 13.67 -8.44
CA SER A 196 -1.19 14.69 -9.03
C SER A 196 -1.46 15.85 -8.06
N ARG A 197 -1.59 15.55 -6.78
CA ARG A 197 -1.84 16.56 -5.72
C ARG A 197 -0.65 17.48 -5.46
N GLU A 198 0.56 16.98 -5.68
CA GLU A 198 1.80 17.74 -5.53
C GLU A 198 2.29 18.35 -6.87
N GLY A 199 1.62 18.04 -7.99
CA GLY A 199 2.02 18.51 -9.32
C GLY A 199 3.36 17.95 -9.77
N GLU A 200 3.69 16.73 -9.36
CA GLU A 200 4.97 16.10 -9.66
C GLU A 200 4.99 15.57 -11.11
N SER A 201 6.10 15.79 -11.81
CA SER A 201 6.30 15.28 -13.18
C SER A 201 6.52 13.77 -13.18
N TYR A 202 6.05 13.10 -14.23
CA TYR A 202 6.32 11.66 -14.43
C TYR A 202 7.78 11.32 -14.69
N ASP A 203 8.63 12.29 -15.03
CA ASP A 203 10.08 12.06 -15.24
C ASP A 203 10.73 11.42 -14.02
N VAL A 204 10.22 11.72 -12.81
CA VAL A 204 10.69 11.13 -11.57
C VAL A 204 10.55 9.61 -11.52
N LEU A 205 9.59 9.04 -12.25
CA LEU A 205 9.41 7.58 -12.34
C LEU A 205 10.56 6.95 -13.14
N ALA A 206 10.96 7.59 -14.25
CA ALA A 206 12.08 7.14 -15.06
C ALA A 206 13.42 7.22 -14.32
N GLU A 207 13.63 8.32 -13.57
CA GLU A 207 14.83 8.54 -12.76
C GLU A 207 15.00 7.52 -11.63
N ASN A 208 13.90 6.93 -11.16
CA ASN A 208 13.86 6.03 -10.00
C ASN A 208 13.36 4.62 -10.31
N ARG A 209 13.34 4.23 -11.61
CA ARG A 209 12.84 2.92 -12.07
C ARG A 209 13.50 1.70 -11.42
N ASP A 210 14.75 1.84 -10.98
CA ASP A 210 15.55 0.78 -10.37
C ASP A 210 15.12 0.43 -8.94
N ILE A 211 14.43 1.36 -8.27
CA ILE A 211 13.91 1.20 -6.90
C ILE A 211 12.39 1.22 -6.82
N LEU A 212 11.68 1.51 -7.91
CA LEU A 212 10.22 1.54 -7.98
C LEU A 212 9.66 0.12 -8.10
N LEU A 213 9.03 -0.40 -7.06
CA LEU A 213 8.54 -1.78 -7.02
C LEU A 213 7.02 -1.92 -6.91
N HIS A 214 6.32 -0.87 -6.51
CA HIS A 214 4.86 -0.87 -6.37
C HIS A 214 4.29 0.47 -6.84
N CYS A 215 3.05 0.44 -7.34
CA CYS A 215 2.34 1.65 -7.76
C CYS A 215 0.89 1.60 -7.28
N HIS A 216 0.41 2.75 -6.79
CA HIS A 216 -1.01 2.99 -6.58
C HIS A 216 -1.55 3.93 -7.66
N ILE A 217 -2.82 3.79 -7.97
CA ILE A 217 -3.50 4.64 -8.96
C ILE A 217 -4.92 4.96 -8.54
N ALA A 218 -5.27 6.22 -8.63
CA ALA A 218 -6.62 6.74 -8.58
C ALA A 218 -6.69 8.01 -9.44
N SER A 219 -7.89 8.52 -9.70
CA SER A 219 -8.06 9.83 -10.30
C SER A 219 -7.66 10.96 -9.35
N SER A 220 -7.50 12.17 -9.87
CA SER A 220 -7.08 13.34 -9.09
C SER A 220 -8.08 13.75 -7.97
N ASP A 221 -9.32 13.25 -8.02
CA ASP A 221 -10.34 13.39 -6.98
C ASP A 221 -10.49 12.12 -6.11
N ARG A 222 -9.51 11.20 -6.20
CA ARG A 222 -9.42 9.93 -5.47
C ARG A 222 -10.58 8.95 -5.75
N LYS A 223 -11.14 9.02 -6.95
CA LYS A 223 -12.09 8.04 -7.49
C LYS A 223 -11.40 7.04 -8.40
N ILE A 224 -12.19 6.20 -9.09
CA ILE A 224 -11.65 5.21 -10.02
C ILE A 224 -10.79 5.87 -11.10
N PRO A 225 -9.69 5.24 -11.51
CA PRO A 225 -8.86 5.76 -12.60
C PRO A 225 -9.57 5.68 -13.96
N GLY A 226 -9.13 6.50 -14.92
CA GLY A 226 -9.67 6.55 -16.27
C GLY A 226 -10.67 7.67 -16.49
N THR A 227 -10.82 8.58 -15.54
CA THR A 227 -11.72 9.73 -15.63
C THR A 227 -11.01 11.00 -16.09
N THR A 228 -9.68 11.06 -16.03
CA THR A 228 -8.85 12.18 -16.50
C THR A 228 -7.69 11.70 -17.38
N GLU A 229 -7.03 12.62 -18.09
CA GLU A 229 -5.83 12.30 -18.89
C GLU A 229 -4.61 11.98 -18.02
N TYR A 230 -4.62 12.42 -16.76
CA TYR A 230 -3.49 12.26 -15.84
C TYR A 230 -3.18 10.77 -15.60
N GLU A 231 -4.17 9.95 -15.29
CA GLU A 231 -3.95 8.51 -15.01
C GLU A 231 -3.41 7.78 -16.25
N GLY A 232 -3.84 8.23 -17.45
CA GLY A 232 -3.33 7.69 -18.72
C GLY A 232 -1.85 7.94 -18.90
N GLY A 233 -1.40 9.17 -18.66
CA GLY A 233 0.02 9.55 -18.73
C GLY A 233 0.90 8.81 -17.71
N PHE A 234 0.40 8.61 -16.48
CA PHE A 234 1.09 7.80 -15.47
C PHE A 234 1.36 6.37 -15.97
N LEU A 235 0.33 5.69 -16.50
CA LEU A 235 0.49 4.32 -17.02
C LEU A 235 1.37 4.27 -18.28
N ASP A 236 1.25 5.24 -19.17
CA ASP A 236 2.09 5.30 -20.37
C ASP A 236 3.57 5.45 -20.00
N THR A 237 3.89 6.29 -19.01
CA THR A 237 5.24 6.42 -18.47
C THR A 237 5.73 5.10 -17.83
N LEU A 238 4.90 4.42 -17.05
CA LEU A 238 5.27 3.12 -16.48
C LEU A 238 5.60 2.08 -17.58
N LYS A 239 4.86 2.09 -18.71
CA LYS A 239 5.16 1.25 -19.88
C LYS A 239 6.49 1.63 -20.52
N GLU A 240 6.72 2.91 -20.76
CA GLU A 240 7.95 3.44 -21.40
C GLU A 240 9.22 3.09 -20.62
N ILE A 241 9.17 3.16 -19.28
CA ILE A 241 10.31 2.80 -18.44
C ILE A 241 10.47 1.30 -18.23
N GLY A 242 9.58 0.47 -18.81
CA GLY A 242 9.61 -0.99 -18.68
C GLY A 242 9.25 -1.50 -17.29
N TYR A 243 8.42 -0.74 -16.53
CA TYR A 243 7.91 -1.21 -15.24
C TYR A 243 7.07 -2.48 -15.43
N ASN A 244 7.35 -3.52 -14.67
CA ASN A 244 6.68 -4.82 -14.75
C ASN A 244 6.10 -5.30 -13.41
N GLY A 245 6.03 -4.40 -12.42
CA GLY A 245 5.46 -4.67 -11.10
C GLY A 245 3.93 -4.68 -11.09
N ILE A 246 3.37 -4.26 -9.97
CA ILE A 246 1.93 -4.24 -9.71
C ILE A 246 1.45 -2.79 -9.72
N VAL A 247 0.29 -2.55 -10.33
CA VAL A 247 -0.46 -1.30 -10.24
C VAL A 247 -1.76 -1.59 -9.51
N THR A 248 -1.94 -1.02 -8.33
CA THR A 248 -3.09 -1.24 -7.45
C THR A 248 -4.03 -0.05 -7.51
N VAL A 249 -5.30 -0.28 -7.77
CA VAL A 249 -6.35 0.73 -7.62
C VAL A 249 -6.58 0.99 -6.13
N GLU A 250 -6.27 2.22 -5.67
CA GLU A 250 -6.52 2.69 -4.32
C GLU A 250 -7.36 3.96 -4.33
N CYS A 251 -8.68 3.82 -4.25
CA CYS A 251 -9.61 4.93 -4.38
C CYS A 251 -10.85 4.77 -3.50
N GLY A 252 -11.66 5.82 -3.43
CA GLY A 252 -13.00 5.76 -2.86
C GLY A 252 -14.00 5.27 -3.91
N PHE A 253 -14.80 4.26 -3.55
CA PHE A 253 -15.84 3.69 -4.39
C PHE A 253 -17.23 4.12 -3.93
N GLY A 254 -18.13 4.37 -4.88
CA GLY A 254 -19.56 4.50 -4.66
C GLY A 254 -20.24 3.11 -4.71
N ASP A 255 -20.35 2.53 -5.90
CA ASP A 255 -20.68 1.10 -6.08
C ASP A 255 -19.39 0.33 -6.35
N PHE A 256 -18.92 -0.39 -5.33
CA PHE A 256 -17.62 -1.06 -5.43
C PHE A 256 -17.53 -2.04 -6.59
N ARG A 257 -18.55 -2.90 -6.79
CA ARG A 257 -18.45 -3.95 -7.81
C ARG A 257 -18.50 -3.37 -9.23
N GLU A 258 -19.34 -2.37 -9.46
CA GLU A 258 -19.46 -1.71 -10.75
C GLU A 258 -18.19 -0.90 -11.05
N GLU A 259 -17.78 -0.04 -10.13
CA GLU A 259 -16.65 0.87 -10.33
C GLU A 259 -15.31 0.14 -10.38
N ALA A 260 -15.09 -0.87 -9.54
CA ALA A 260 -13.88 -1.68 -9.58
C ALA A 260 -13.79 -2.50 -10.89
N LYS A 261 -14.93 -2.95 -11.45
CA LYS A 261 -14.96 -3.59 -12.77
C LYS A 261 -14.54 -2.61 -13.89
N ILE A 262 -15.11 -1.40 -13.88
CA ILE A 262 -14.76 -0.34 -14.84
C ILE A 262 -13.26 -0.04 -14.77
N ALA A 263 -12.72 0.11 -13.55
CA ALA A 263 -11.29 0.36 -13.35
C ALA A 263 -10.41 -0.80 -13.88
N ALA A 264 -10.80 -2.04 -13.65
CA ALA A 264 -10.07 -3.21 -14.16
C ALA A 264 -10.07 -3.26 -15.69
N GLU A 265 -11.22 -3.04 -16.34
CA GLU A 265 -11.37 -3.01 -17.80
C GLU A 265 -10.51 -1.89 -18.41
N TRP A 266 -10.53 -0.70 -17.82
CA TRP A 266 -9.72 0.42 -18.26
C TRP A 266 -8.21 0.15 -18.13
N LEU A 267 -7.77 -0.38 -16.97
CA LEU A 267 -6.37 -0.75 -16.77
C LEU A 267 -5.91 -1.81 -17.79
N ARG A 268 -6.71 -2.86 -18.02
CA ARG A 268 -6.38 -3.91 -19.01
C ARG A 268 -6.25 -3.32 -20.41
N ALA A 269 -7.18 -2.43 -20.82
CA ALA A 269 -7.12 -1.77 -22.11
C ALA A 269 -5.88 -0.87 -22.27
N LYS A 270 -5.48 -0.17 -21.22
CA LYS A 270 -4.29 0.69 -21.21
C LYS A 270 -2.99 -0.11 -21.20
N LEU A 271 -2.97 -1.28 -20.56
CA LEU A 271 -1.77 -2.11 -20.41
C LEU A 271 -1.57 -3.12 -21.57
N ALA A 272 -2.58 -3.31 -22.40
CA ALA A 272 -2.46 -4.11 -23.63
C ALA A 272 -1.57 -3.37 -24.65
#